data_d691be3b7692b442d41637d9735e2c1b
#
_entry.id   d691be3b7692b442d41637d9735e2c1b
#
_cell.length_a   1.000
_cell.length_b   1.000
_cell.length_c   1.000
_cell.angle_alpha   90.00
_cell.angle_beta   90.00
_cell.angle_gamma   90.00
#
_symmetry.space_group_name_H-M   'P 1'
#
loop_
_entity.id
_entity.type
_entity.pdbx_description
1 polymer ?
#
loop_
_entity_poly.entity_id
_entity_poly.type
_entity_poly.pdbx_seq_one_letter_code
_entity_poly.pdbx_strand_id
1 'polypeptide(L)'
;QMGNAGQANYCAAKAGLIGLTKSAAKELGGRTITVNAVAPGFIETDMTKNLPEAVRGQYLEQIPLKSFGSPQTVADAVAFLVSDKAAYITGQVLAVNGGMYC
;
A
#
# COMPACT_ATOMS: atom_id res chain seq x y z
N GLN A 1 -10.93 3.70 13.77
CA GLN A 1 -11.46 2.46 13.23
C GLN A 1 -12.09 2.66 11.87
N MET A 2 -11.86 1.73 10.97
CA MET A 2 -12.46 1.77 9.66
C MET A 2 -13.78 0.99 9.69
N GLY A 3 -14.91 1.66 9.43
CA GLY A 3 -16.19 0.99 9.31
C GLY A 3 -16.36 0.36 7.94
N ASN A 4 -17.50 -0.34 7.75
CA ASN A 4 -17.77 -1.01 6.47
C ASN A 4 -17.76 -0.05 5.29
N ALA A 5 -18.29 1.16 5.45
CA ALA A 5 -18.29 2.15 4.38
C ALA A 5 -16.86 2.58 4.04
N GLY A 6 -16.01 2.77 5.06
CA GLY A 6 -14.61 3.12 4.84
C GLY A 6 -13.85 2.00 4.15
N GLN A 7 -14.11 0.76 4.52
CA GLN A 7 -13.50 -0.40 3.87
C GLN A 7 -13.94 -0.50 2.41
N ALA A 8 -15.22 -0.28 2.12
CA ALA A 8 -15.72 -0.34 0.76
C ALA A 8 -15.05 0.73 -0.12
N ASN A 9 -14.91 1.94 0.41
CA ASN A 9 -14.24 3.02 -0.33
C ASN A 9 -12.78 2.70 -0.57
N TYR A 10 -12.09 2.15 0.42
CA TYR A 10 -10.70 1.77 0.29
C TYR A 10 -10.52 0.67 -0.76
N CYS A 11 -11.40 -0.34 -0.73
CA CYS A 11 -11.33 -1.44 -1.68
C CYS A 11 -11.61 -0.96 -3.10
N ALA A 12 -12.57 -0.04 -3.27
CA ALA A 12 -12.87 0.53 -4.58
C ALA A 12 -11.69 1.34 -5.11
N ALA A 13 -11.07 2.15 -4.25
CA ALA A 13 -9.91 2.94 -4.64
C ALA A 13 -8.74 2.04 -5.02
N LYS A 14 -8.51 0.97 -4.27
CA LYS A 14 -7.44 0.02 -4.55
C LYS A 14 -7.69 -0.71 -5.87
N ALA A 15 -8.94 -1.11 -6.13
CA ALA A 15 -9.29 -1.76 -7.39
C ALA A 15 -9.05 -0.82 -8.57
N GLY A 16 -9.40 0.46 -8.43
CA GLY A 16 -9.13 1.46 -9.45
C GLY A 16 -7.65 1.63 -9.71
N LEU A 17 -6.84 1.64 -8.65
CA LEU A 17 -5.39 1.74 -8.76
C LEU A 17 -4.81 0.53 -9.48
N ILE A 18 -5.30 -0.67 -9.20
CA ILE A 18 -4.86 -1.88 -9.87
C ILE A 18 -5.13 -1.78 -11.37
N GLY A 19 -6.34 -1.37 -11.75
CA GLY A 19 -6.71 -1.22 -13.15
C GLY A 19 -5.85 -0.20 -13.87
N LEU A 20 -5.65 0.97 -13.27
CA LEU A 20 -4.83 2.03 -13.85
C LEU A 20 -3.38 1.57 -14.02
N THR A 21 -2.82 0.92 -12.99
CA THR A 21 -1.45 0.43 -13.02
C THR A 21 -1.23 -0.57 -14.14
N LYS A 22 -2.15 -1.52 -14.29
CA LYS A 22 -2.05 -2.53 -15.33
C LYS A 22 -2.19 -1.92 -16.72
N SER A 23 -3.10 -0.98 -16.89
CA SER A 23 -3.27 -0.28 -18.18
C SER A 23 -2.01 0.48 -18.57
N ALA A 24 -1.45 1.25 -17.63
CA ALA A 24 -0.23 2.01 -17.88
C ALA A 24 0.95 1.09 -18.17
N ALA A 25 1.04 -0.03 -17.46
CA ALA A 25 2.12 -0.99 -17.68
C ALA A 25 2.06 -1.60 -19.07
N LYS A 26 0.87 -1.94 -19.53
CA LYS A 26 0.70 -2.48 -20.89
C LYS A 26 1.04 -1.44 -21.96
N GLU A 27 0.62 -0.22 -21.74
CA GLU A 27 0.85 0.87 -22.67
C GLU A 27 2.33 1.20 -22.83
N LEU A 28 3.08 1.18 -21.71
CA LEU A 28 4.47 1.63 -21.68
C LEU A 28 5.48 0.49 -21.76
N GLY A 29 5.04 -0.77 -21.69
CA GLY A 29 5.95 -1.92 -21.70
C GLY A 29 6.79 -2.01 -22.94
N GLY A 30 6.25 -1.62 -24.09
CA GLY A 30 7.01 -1.64 -25.35
C GLY A 30 8.21 -0.69 -25.36
N ARG A 31 8.26 0.26 -24.43
CA ARG A 31 9.38 1.20 -24.26
C ARG A 31 10.32 0.77 -23.15
N THR A 32 10.15 -0.41 -22.61
CA THR A 32 10.94 -0.92 -21.49
C THR A 32 10.74 -0.08 -20.22
N ILE A 33 9.55 0.47 -20.05
CA ILE A 33 9.19 1.24 -18.86
C ILE A 33 8.31 0.37 -17.98
N THR A 34 8.72 0.17 -16.73
CA THR A 34 7.88 -0.54 -15.75
C THR A 34 7.00 0.45 -15.01
N VAL A 35 5.77 0.03 -14.72
CA VAL A 35 4.82 0.84 -13.96
C VAL A 35 4.26 -0.03 -12.85
N ASN A 36 4.51 0.36 -11.63
CA ASN A 36 4.02 -0.33 -10.45
C ASN A 36 3.47 0.70 -9.47
N ALA A 37 2.73 0.23 -8.50
CA ALA A 37 2.18 1.08 -7.46
C ALA A 37 2.44 0.45 -6.09
N VAL A 38 2.51 1.28 -5.07
CA VAL A 38 2.61 0.83 -3.69
C VAL A 38 1.36 1.32 -2.96
N ALA A 39 0.69 0.41 -2.29
CA ALA A 39 -0.51 0.72 -1.51
C ALA A 39 -0.20 0.53 -0.03
N PRO A 40 0.16 1.60 0.69
CA PRO A 40 0.44 1.48 2.11
C PRO A 40 -0.85 1.31 2.92
N GLY A 41 -0.73 0.64 4.06
CA GLY A 41 -1.80 0.55 5.03
C GLY A 41 -1.65 1.62 6.10
N PHE A 42 -1.79 1.23 7.36
CA PHE A 42 -1.60 2.16 8.47
C PHE A 42 -0.10 2.36 8.71
N ILE A 43 0.36 3.58 8.50
CA ILE A 43 1.77 3.95 8.62
C ILE A 43 1.94 4.85 9.83
N GLU A 44 2.96 4.61 10.63
CA GLU A 44 3.25 5.39 11.82
C GLU A 44 3.65 6.80 11.41
N THR A 45 2.94 7.78 11.94
CA THR A 45 3.21 9.20 11.75
C THR A 45 3.09 9.88 13.11
N ASP A 46 3.40 11.18 13.18
CA ASP A 46 3.20 11.92 14.41
C ASP A 46 1.74 11.88 14.85
N MET A 47 0.81 11.87 13.89
CA MET A 47 -0.62 11.78 14.20
C MET A 47 -0.97 10.46 14.88
N THR A 48 -0.45 9.34 14.36
CA THR A 48 -0.76 8.04 14.96
C THR A 48 -0.10 7.87 16.32
N LYS A 49 1.08 8.44 16.52
CA LYS A 49 1.77 8.40 17.82
C LYS A 49 0.98 9.13 18.90
N ASN A 50 0.26 10.16 18.51
CA ASN A 50 -0.49 10.99 19.45
C ASN A 50 -1.93 10.54 19.64
N LEU A 51 -2.36 9.47 19.01
CA LEU A 51 -3.70 8.92 19.21
C LEU A 51 -3.85 8.39 20.63
N PRO A 52 -5.06 8.51 21.22
CA PRO A 52 -5.34 7.83 22.48
C PRO A 52 -5.04 6.33 22.35
N GLU A 53 -4.53 5.75 23.43
CA GLU A 53 -4.08 4.35 23.38
C GLU A 53 -5.19 3.39 22.99
N ALA A 54 -6.41 3.65 23.45
CA ALA A 54 -7.55 2.78 23.09
C ALA A 54 -7.83 2.82 21.58
N VAL A 55 -7.73 4.00 20.97
CA VAL A 55 -7.95 4.18 19.54
C VAL A 55 -6.82 3.51 18.76
N ARG A 56 -5.59 3.72 19.19
CA ARG A 56 -4.42 3.12 18.58
C ARG A 56 -4.52 1.60 18.62
N GLY A 57 -4.96 1.04 19.73
CA GLY A 57 -5.16 -0.40 19.88
C GLY A 57 -6.21 -0.96 18.93
N GLN A 58 -7.28 -0.20 18.67
CA GLN A 58 -8.29 -0.62 17.71
C GLN A 58 -7.73 -0.75 16.29
N TYR A 59 -6.91 0.21 15.88
CA TYR A 59 -6.26 0.13 14.57
C TYR A 59 -5.31 -1.07 14.50
N LEU A 60 -4.53 -1.29 15.55
CA LEU A 60 -3.58 -2.40 15.60
C LEU A 60 -4.29 -3.75 15.48
N GLU A 61 -5.49 -3.86 16.04
CA GLU A 61 -6.25 -5.11 15.95
C GLU A 61 -6.65 -5.45 14.52
N GLN A 62 -6.79 -4.45 13.66
CA GLN A 62 -7.16 -4.65 12.27
C GLN A 62 -5.98 -5.06 11.39
N ILE A 63 -4.77 -4.96 11.92
CA ILE A 63 -3.56 -5.30 11.16
C ILE A 63 -3.11 -6.69 11.59
N PRO A 64 -3.12 -7.69 10.70
CA PRO A 64 -2.66 -9.04 11.07
C PRO A 64 -1.28 -9.07 11.70
N LEU A 65 -0.32 -8.28 11.24
CA LEU A 65 1.01 -8.23 11.83
C LEU A 65 1.05 -7.44 13.13
N LYS A 66 -0.07 -6.81 13.55
CA LYS A 66 -0.22 -6.12 14.84
C LYS A 66 0.78 -4.99 15.07
N SER A 67 1.23 -4.35 14.00
CA SER A 67 2.09 -3.17 14.10
C SER A 67 1.83 -2.24 12.93
N PHE A 68 2.02 -0.94 13.17
CA PHE A 68 2.00 0.04 12.10
C PHE A 68 3.27 -0.11 11.26
N GLY A 69 3.14 0.14 9.96
CA GLY A 69 4.32 0.26 9.13
C GLY A 69 5.02 1.59 9.39
N SER A 70 6.27 1.69 9.01
CA SER A 70 7.01 2.96 9.08
C SER A 70 7.09 3.58 7.69
N PRO A 71 7.30 4.92 7.62
CA PRO A 71 7.58 5.54 6.32
C PRO A 71 8.78 4.90 5.63
N GLN A 72 9.78 4.46 6.39
CA GLN A 72 10.94 3.79 5.83
C GLN A 72 10.56 2.48 5.14
N THR A 73 9.63 1.73 5.71
CA THR A 73 9.18 0.48 5.11
C THR A 73 8.55 0.73 3.74
N VAL A 74 7.75 1.78 3.61
CA VAL A 74 7.16 2.16 2.33
C VAL A 74 8.26 2.60 1.35
N ALA A 75 9.20 3.39 1.83
CA ALA A 75 10.32 3.86 1.00
C ALA A 75 11.14 2.69 0.48
N ASP A 76 11.39 1.68 1.32
CA ASP A 76 12.15 0.50 0.92
C ASP A 76 11.43 -0.27 -0.19
N ALA A 77 10.11 -0.38 -0.10
CA ALA A 77 9.32 -1.04 -1.13
C ALA A 77 9.42 -0.30 -2.47
N VAL A 78 9.32 1.03 -2.44
CA VAL A 78 9.47 1.85 -3.64
C VAL A 78 10.88 1.71 -4.20
N ALA A 79 11.89 1.77 -3.34
CA ALA A 79 13.28 1.65 -3.76
C ALA A 79 13.54 0.32 -4.49
N PHE A 80 12.96 -0.77 -3.99
CA PHE A 80 13.06 -2.06 -4.64
C PHE A 80 12.43 -2.03 -6.03
N LEU A 81 11.21 -1.49 -6.13
CA LEU A 81 10.47 -1.51 -7.39
C LEU A 81 11.12 -0.66 -8.49
N VAL A 82 11.89 0.37 -8.12
CA VAL A 82 12.59 1.20 -9.10
C VAL A 82 14.03 0.73 -9.34
N SER A 83 14.44 -0.35 -8.69
CA SER A 83 15.81 -0.86 -8.83
C SER A 83 15.91 -1.84 -9.99
N ASP A 84 17.15 -2.15 -10.40
CA ASP A 84 17.41 -3.14 -11.43
C ASP A 84 16.92 -4.52 -11.02
N LYS A 85 16.82 -4.79 -9.74
CA LYS A 85 16.32 -6.07 -9.23
C LYS A 85 14.86 -6.31 -9.59
N ALA A 86 14.12 -5.25 -9.86
CA ALA A 86 12.70 -5.32 -10.22
C ALA A 86 12.49 -5.08 -11.72
N ALA A 87 13.51 -5.23 -12.54
CA ALA A 87 13.43 -4.88 -13.96
C ALA A 87 12.39 -5.66 -14.73
N TYR A 88 12.00 -6.83 -14.26
CA TYR A 88 10.99 -7.66 -14.92
C TYR A 88 9.65 -7.62 -14.22
N ILE A 89 9.45 -6.66 -13.32
CA ILE A 89 8.21 -6.47 -12.56
C ILE A 89 7.50 -5.24 -13.09
N THR A 90 6.29 -5.42 -13.58
CA THR A 90 5.47 -4.30 -14.03
C THR A 90 3.99 -4.66 -13.89
N GLY A 91 3.14 -3.65 -13.75
CA GLY A 91 1.71 -3.85 -13.63
C GLY A 91 1.27 -4.33 -12.26
N GLN A 92 2.10 -4.23 -11.26
CA GLN A 92 1.81 -4.76 -9.93
C GLN A 92 1.48 -3.65 -8.95
N VAL A 93 0.58 -3.96 -8.03
CA VAL A 93 0.31 -3.11 -6.87
C VAL A 93 0.79 -3.88 -5.65
N LEU A 94 1.83 -3.36 -5.01
CA LEU A 94 2.43 -3.97 -3.84
C LEU A 94 1.79 -3.39 -2.59
N ALA A 95 1.08 -4.22 -1.85
CA ALA A 95 0.46 -3.78 -0.61
C ALA A 95 1.50 -3.84 0.51
N VAL A 96 1.69 -2.72 1.22
CA VAL A 96 2.61 -2.61 2.35
C VAL A 96 1.74 -2.26 3.55
N ASN A 97 1.05 -3.27 4.08
CA ASN A 97 -0.05 -3.03 5.02
C ASN A 97 -0.11 -4.02 6.19
N GLY A 98 0.93 -4.82 6.39
CA GLY A 98 0.95 -5.76 7.50
C GLY A 98 -0.12 -6.84 7.42
N GLY A 99 -0.65 -7.09 6.23
CA GLY A 99 -1.70 -8.08 6.01
C GLY A 99 -3.11 -7.51 6.05
N MET A 100 -3.27 -6.21 6.29
CA MET A 100 -4.59 -5.56 6.22
C MET A 100 -4.98 -5.41 4.76
N TYR A 101 -6.19 -5.88 4.41
CA TYR A 101 -6.55 -5.94 3.00
C TYR A 101 -8.02 -5.67 2.78
N CYS A 102 -8.44 -5.68 1.57
CA CYS A 102 -9.81 -5.81 1.19
C CYS A 102 -9.97 -6.97 0.23
#